data_0ed9bc7a2815d746e6cee4372e78702f
#
_entry.id   0ed9bc7a2815d746e6cee4372e78702f
#
_cell.length_a   1.000
_cell.length_b   1.000
_cell.length_c   1.000
_cell.angle_alpha   90.00
_cell.angle_beta   90.00
_cell.angle_gamma   90.00
#
_symmetry.space_group_name_H-M   'P 1'
#
loop_
_entity.id
_entity.type
_entity.pdbx_description
1 polymer ?
#
loop_
_entity_poly.entity_id
_entity_poly.type
_entity_poly.pdbx_seq_one_letter_code
_entity_poly.pdbx_strand_id
1 'polypeptide(L)'
;MSALRSARYALLLPLAVALTAAAGEIRVTVSVLDAEKNAVPGAGTVVWVVDPAAARRAAPGARPKIASKDKRFDPHVAVVPMGGTVQFPNLDRIYHNVFSLSEKARFDLGLYRNGASRTMSFETPGPVRIYCNIHPQMAAILVVIDGAIWAQAGSDGTAVLGDVPAGKATVRAWDERGGEFTGVVDVPAGGAASLAISLDGSAFRDAGHKNKYGKDYPPPDDDGNQY
;
A
#
# COMPACT_ATOMS: atom_id res chain seq x y z
N MET A 1 -62.85 -45.16 -25.72
CA MET A 1 -62.38 -43.80 -25.35
C MET A 1 -61.35 -43.93 -24.22
N SER A 2 -60.08 -43.92 -24.55
CA SER A 2 -59.00 -44.15 -23.60
C SER A 2 -58.36 -42.78 -23.23
N ALA A 3 -58.39 -42.45 -21.95
CA ALA A 3 -57.80 -41.18 -21.43
C ALA A 3 -56.33 -41.40 -21.04
N LEU A 4 -55.41 -40.86 -21.80
CA LEU A 4 -54.01 -40.81 -21.42
C LEU A 4 -53.85 -39.81 -20.26
N ARG A 5 -53.40 -40.28 -19.09
CA ARG A 5 -52.97 -39.46 -17.98
C ARG A 5 -51.46 -39.07 -18.18
N SER A 6 -51.21 -37.82 -18.49
CA SER A 6 -49.83 -37.26 -18.55
C SER A 6 -49.26 -37.07 -17.13
N ALA A 7 -48.28 -37.88 -16.76
CA ALA A 7 -47.51 -37.71 -15.52
C ALA A 7 -46.53 -36.56 -15.70
N ARG A 8 -46.69 -35.47 -14.92
CA ARG A 8 -45.75 -34.35 -14.86
C ARG A 8 -44.67 -34.71 -13.82
N TYR A 9 -43.48 -35.03 -14.26
CA TYR A 9 -42.32 -35.16 -13.38
C TYR A 9 -41.79 -33.74 -13.04
N ALA A 10 -41.95 -33.31 -11.79
CA ALA A 10 -41.32 -32.12 -11.28
C ALA A 10 -39.82 -32.41 -11.05
N LEU A 11 -38.97 -31.80 -11.84
CA LEU A 11 -37.53 -31.88 -11.66
C LEU A 11 -37.14 -31.00 -10.44
N LEU A 12 -36.90 -31.61 -9.29
CA LEU A 12 -36.35 -30.95 -8.12
C LEU A 12 -34.84 -30.74 -8.33
N LEU A 13 -34.44 -29.55 -8.72
CA LEU A 13 -33.05 -29.15 -8.71
C LEU A 13 -32.57 -29.01 -7.25
N PRO A 14 -31.48 -29.67 -6.85
CA PRO A 14 -30.91 -29.45 -5.52
C PRO A 14 -30.36 -28.02 -5.40
N LEU A 15 -30.89 -27.28 -4.46
CA LEU A 15 -30.37 -25.99 -4.06
C LEU A 15 -29.03 -26.25 -3.33
N ALA A 16 -27.92 -26.09 -4.01
CA ALA A 16 -26.58 -26.12 -3.40
C ALA A 16 -26.41 -24.87 -2.53
N VAL A 17 -26.58 -25.01 -1.23
CA VAL A 17 -26.21 -23.99 -0.25
C VAL A 17 -24.68 -24.00 -0.17
N ALA A 18 -24.04 -23.02 -0.79
CA ALA A 18 -22.63 -22.78 -0.59
C ALA A 18 -22.42 -22.29 0.86
N LEU A 19 -21.91 -23.16 1.74
CA LEU A 19 -21.43 -22.76 3.04
C LEU A 19 -20.20 -21.87 2.78
N THR A 20 -20.35 -20.56 2.93
CA THR A 20 -19.19 -19.66 3.00
C THR A 20 -18.49 -19.94 4.32
N ALA A 21 -17.25 -20.44 4.28
CA ALA A 21 -16.43 -20.57 5.48
C ALA A 21 -16.31 -19.21 6.16
N ALA A 22 -16.47 -19.17 7.49
CA ALA A 22 -16.34 -17.94 8.25
C ALA A 22 -14.94 -17.36 8.05
N ALA A 23 -14.86 -16.05 7.80
CA ALA A 23 -13.59 -15.35 7.68
C ALA A 23 -12.82 -15.39 9.02
N GLY A 24 -11.50 -15.43 8.94
CA GLY A 24 -10.62 -15.39 10.09
C GLY A 24 -9.78 -14.11 10.12
N GLU A 25 -8.75 -14.11 10.95
CA GLU A 25 -7.78 -13.00 11.03
C GLU A 25 -6.34 -13.52 10.97
N ILE A 26 -5.41 -12.67 10.55
CA ILE A 26 -3.97 -12.93 10.63
C ILE A 26 -3.34 -11.87 11.54
N ARG A 27 -2.73 -12.31 12.64
CA ARG A 27 -1.91 -11.46 13.52
C ARG A 27 -0.47 -11.51 13.05
N VAL A 28 0.04 -10.36 12.61
CA VAL A 28 1.40 -10.25 12.07
C VAL A 28 2.27 -9.51 13.07
N THR A 29 3.45 -10.06 13.35
CA THR A 29 4.50 -9.37 14.12
C THR A 29 5.69 -9.17 13.21
N VAL A 30 6.10 -7.93 13.02
CA VAL A 30 7.23 -7.55 12.16
C VAL A 30 8.38 -7.05 13.00
N SER A 31 9.56 -7.59 12.75
CA SER A 31 10.84 -7.07 13.24
C SER A 31 11.74 -6.70 12.07
N VAL A 32 12.55 -5.67 12.26
CA VAL A 32 13.55 -5.22 11.27
C VAL A 32 14.90 -5.15 11.96
N LEU A 33 15.94 -5.68 11.34
CA LEU A 33 17.30 -5.49 11.85
C LEU A 33 17.76 -4.05 11.56
N ASP A 34 18.24 -3.37 12.59
CA ASP A 34 18.86 -2.05 12.47
C ASP A 34 20.31 -2.13 11.95
N ALA A 35 21.01 -0.99 11.90
CA ALA A 35 22.39 -0.93 11.43
C ALA A 35 23.37 -1.73 12.31
N GLU A 36 23.06 -1.88 13.59
CA GLU A 36 23.81 -2.65 14.58
C GLU A 36 23.38 -4.12 14.61
N LYS A 37 22.45 -4.53 13.73
CA LYS A 37 21.84 -5.87 13.63
C LYS A 37 20.99 -6.26 14.84
N ASN A 38 20.48 -5.30 15.60
CA ASN A 38 19.48 -5.58 16.62
C ASN A 38 18.10 -5.68 15.96
N ALA A 39 17.28 -6.62 16.44
CA ALA A 39 15.89 -6.71 16.04
C ALA A 39 15.07 -5.63 16.74
N VAL A 40 14.54 -4.68 15.97
CA VAL A 40 13.64 -3.64 16.46
C VAL A 40 12.25 -3.82 15.85
N PRO A 41 11.18 -3.28 16.47
CA PRO A 41 9.84 -3.34 15.90
C PRO A 41 9.80 -2.76 14.49
N GLY A 42 9.14 -3.44 13.56
CA GLY A 42 8.90 -2.98 12.19
C GLY A 42 7.74 -1.98 12.12
N ALA A 43 7.79 -0.94 12.93
CA ALA A 43 6.77 0.10 12.95
C ALA A 43 6.61 0.74 11.56
N GLY A 44 5.36 0.91 11.12
CA GLY A 44 5.07 1.49 9.81
C GLY A 44 5.12 0.51 8.64
N THR A 45 5.58 -0.73 8.83
CA THR A 45 5.53 -1.78 7.78
C THR A 45 4.11 -1.97 7.27
N VAL A 46 3.93 -1.93 5.95
CA VAL A 46 2.65 -2.22 5.31
C VAL A 46 2.54 -3.72 5.07
N VAL A 47 1.45 -4.34 5.55
CA VAL A 47 1.19 -5.78 5.40
C VAL A 47 -0.17 -5.97 4.72
N TRP A 48 -0.26 -6.90 3.76
CA TRP A 48 -1.53 -7.15 3.05
C TRP A 48 -1.69 -8.61 2.60
N VAL A 49 -2.93 -9.00 2.39
CA VAL A 49 -3.28 -10.26 1.73
C VAL A 49 -3.32 -10.05 0.22
N VAL A 50 -2.63 -10.89 -0.53
CA VAL A 50 -2.60 -10.82 -2.00
C VAL A 50 -3.93 -11.31 -2.58
N ASP A 51 -4.67 -10.42 -3.20
CA ASP A 51 -5.87 -10.68 -4.01
C ASP A 51 -6.03 -9.56 -5.05
N PRO A 52 -5.44 -9.71 -6.25
CA PRO A 52 -5.50 -8.68 -7.29
C PRO A 52 -6.93 -8.33 -7.73
N ALA A 53 -7.84 -9.29 -7.67
CA ALA A 53 -9.24 -9.04 -8.03
C ALA A 53 -9.95 -8.19 -6.97
N ALA A 54 -9.70 -8.46 -5.67
CA ALA A 54 -10.22 -7.64 -4.58
C ALA A 54 -9.61 -6.24 -4.60
N ALA A 55 -8.29 -6.11 -4.89
CA ALA A 55 -7.63 -4.82 -5.05
C ALA A 55 -8.32 -3.94 -6.10
N ARG A 56 -8.57 -4.48 -7.29
CA ARG A 56 -9.26 -3.76 -8.37
C ARG A 56 -10.70 -3.38 -8.03
N ARG A 57 -11.41 -4.22 -7.26
CA ARG A 57 -12.76 -3.87 -6.76
C ARG A 57 -12.75 -2.75 -5.73
N ALA A 58 -11.73 -2.70 -4.86
CA ALA A 58 -11.57 -1.68 -3.83
C ALA A 58 -11.04 -0.34 -4.37
N ALA A 59 -10.29 -0.36 -5.47
CA ALA A 59 -9.60 0.79 -6.06
C ALA A 59 -10.47 2.05 -6.27
N PRO A 60 -11.72 1.96 -6.78
CA PRO A 60 -12.54 3.16 -6.99
C PRO A 60 -12.89 3.92 -5.71
N GLY A 61 -12.96 3.23 -4.56
CA GLY A 61 -13.24 3.83 -3.25
C GLY A 61 -11.97 4.38 -2.55
N ALA A 62 -10.81 3.90 -2.92
CA ALA A 62 -9.55 4.27 -2.31
C ALA A 62 -8.99 5.54 -2.96
N ARG A 63 -9.00 6.64 -2.20
CA ARG A 63 -8.45 7.94 -2.64
C ARG A 63 -7.56 8.53 -1.56
N PRO A 64 -6.43 7.89 -1.22
CA PRO A 64 -5.50 8.43 -0.25
C PRO A 64 -4.95 9.78 -0.75
N LYS A 65 -4.50 10.59 0.20
CA LYS A 65 -3.87 11.89 -0.07
C LYS A 65 -2.43 11.81 0.39
N ILE A 66 -1.54 12.43 -0.40
CA ILE A 66 -0.17 12.76 0.01
C ILE A 66 -0.07 14.28 -0.17
N ALA A 67 -0.22 15.02 0.93
CA ALA A 67 -0.26 16.47 0.90
C ALA A 67 1.14 17.07 0.97
N SER A 68 1.38 18.16 0.24
CA SER A 68 2.52 19.05 0.52
C SER A 68 2.13 19.97 1.65
N LYS A 69 2.79 19.83 2.80
CA LYS A 69 2.53 20.61 4.02
C LYS A 69 3.83 20.82 4.80
N ASP A 70 4.10 22.06 5.19
CA ASP A 70 5.31 22.46 5.95
C ASP A 70 6.61 21.98 5.28
N LYS A 71 6.69 22.11 3.93
CA LYS A 71 7.79 21.62 3.08
C LYS A 71 8.10 20.13 3.29
N ARG A 72 7.04 19.31 3.49
CA ARG A 72 7.08 17.83 3.59
C ARG A 72 5.92 17.23 2.85
N PHE A 73 6.03 15.95 2.52
CA PHE A 73 4.88 15.16 2.13
C PHE A 73 4.28 14.47 3.37
N ASP A 74 2.96 14.55 3.50
CA ASP A 74 2.20 13.98 4.61
C ASP A 74 0.99 13.18 4.08
N PRO A 75 0.90 11.88 4.42
CA PRO A 75 1.85 11.06 5.19
C PRO A 75 3.12 10.74 4.40
N HIS A 76 4.20 10.35 5.13
CA HIS A 76 5.44 9.86 4.52
C HIS A 76 5.23 8.53 3.78
N VAL A 77 4.42 7.63 4.34
CA VAL A 77 4.02 6.36 3.68
C VAL A 77 2.51 6.36 3.50
N ALA A 78 2.07 6.17 2.26
CA ALA A 78 0.66 5.99 1.91
C ALA A 78 0.45 4.65 1.21
N VAL A 79 -0.78 4.12 1.27
CA VAL A 79 -1.14 2.85 0.66
C VAL A 79 -2.31 3.05 -0.29
N VAL A 80 -2.26 2.41 -1.46
CA VAL A 80 -3.36 2.39 -2.42
C VAL A 80 -3.47 1.00 -3.06
N PRO A 81 -4.66 0.43 -3.20
CA PRO A 81 -4.87 -0.75 -4.04
C PRO A 81 -4.56 -0.45 -5.51
N MET A 82 -4.01 -1.42 -6.24
CA MET A 82 -3.75 -1.31 -7.68
C MET A 82 -5.01 -0.89 -8.45
N GLY A 83 -4.88 0.07 -9.36
CA GLY A 83 -6.00 0.75 -10.04
C GLY A 83 -6.57 1.94 -9.27
N GLY A 84 -6.15 2.18 -8.03
CA GLY A 84 -6.60 3.30 -7.21
C GLY A 84 -5.94 4.63 -7.58
N THR A 85 -6.59 5.72 -7.15
CA THR A 85 -6.19 7.09 -7.46
C THR A 85 -5.72 7.80 -6.21
N VAL A 86 -4.55 8.44 -6.26
CA VAL A 86 -3.99 9.26 -5.18
C VAL A 86 -4.15 10.74 -5.49
N GLN A 87 -4.49 11.53 -4.48
CA GLN A 87 -4.57 12.97 -4.55
C GLN A 87 -3.32 13.61 -3.93
N PHE A 88 -2.81 14.65 -4.58
CA PHE A 88 -1.63 15.41 -4.16
C PHE A 88 -2.02 16.89 -3.95
N PRO A 89 -2.68 17.25 -2.83
CA PRO A 89 -3.00 18.65 -2.54
C PRO A 89 -1.76 19.41 -2.09
N ASN A 90 -1.62 20.67 -2.52
CA ASN A 90 -0.64 21.60 -1.98
C ASN A 90 -1.31 22.50 -0.93
N LEU A 91 -0.95 22.32 0.34
CA LEU A 91 -1.45 23.08 1.49
C LEU A 91 -0.51 24.21 1.92
N ASP A 92 0.72 24.25 1.35
CA ASP A 92 1.69 25.32 1.61
C ASP A 92 1.42 26.56 0.76
N ARG A 93 1.85 27.72 1.23
CA ARG A 93 1.73 28.98 0.50
C ARG A 93 2.70 29.14 -0.67
N ILE A 94 3.63 28.21 -0.82
CA ILE A 94 4.64 28.15 -1.87
C ILE A 94 4.31 27.13 -2.93
N TYR A 95 5.01 27.16 -4.05
CA TYR A 95 4.88 26.13 -5.09
C TYR A 95 5.54 24.82 -4.65
N HIS A 96 4.95 23.72 -5.06
CA HIS A 96 5.56 22.40 -4.99
C HIS A 96 5.42 21.68 -6.32
N ASN A 97 6.28 20.69 -6.50
CA ASN A 97 6.22 19.72 -7.58
C ASN A 97 6.06 18.32 -6.97
N VAL A 98 5.43 17.43 -7.69
CA VAL A 98 5.35 16.01 -7.31
C VAL A 98 5.81 15.18 -8.50
N PHE A 99 6.85 14.39 -8.32
CA PHE A 99 7.37 13.51 -9.36
C PHE A 99 7.85 12.17 -8.80
N SER A 100 7.98 11.20 -9.68
CA SER A 100 8.59 9.89 -9.40
C SER A 100 9.47 9.44 -10.57
N LEU A 101 10.60 8.84 -10.24
CA LEU A 101 11.48 8.15 -11.18
C LEU A 101 11.41 6.63 -11.04
N SER A 102 10.51 6.10 -10.18
CA SER A 102 10.32 4.67 -10.01
C SER A 102 9.90 4.01 -11.33
N GLU A 103 10.51 2.89 -11.69
CA GLU A 103 10.21 2.19 -12.95
C GLU A 103 8.74 1.82 -13.10
N LYS A 104 8.10 1.43 -11.99
CA LYS A 104 6.68 1.02 -11.94
C LYS A 104 5.70 2.18 -12.09
N ALA A 105 6.14 3.43 -11.83
CA ALA A 105 5.30 4.61 -11.96
C ALA A 105 6.19 5.86 -12.11
N ARG A 106 6.66 6.13 -13.33
CA ARG A 106 7.40 7.36 -13.64
C ARG A 106 6.41 8.44 -14.05
N PHE A 107 6.45 9.59 -13.34
CA PHE A 107 5.59 10.73 -13.63
C PHE A 107 6.18 12.06 -13.13
N ASP A 108 5.63 13.16 -13.64
CA ASP A 108 5.88 14.53 -13.19
C ASP A 108 4.57 15.32 -13.30
N LEU A 109 4.01 15.75 -12.17
CA LEU A 109 2.77 16.52 -12.12
C LEU A 109 2.98 18.03 -12.31
N GLY A 110 4.22 18.46 -12.58
CA GLY A 110 4.57 19.86 -12.73
C GLY A 110 4.53 20.64 -11.42
N LEU A 111 4.83 21.93 -11.50
CA LEU A 111 4.70 22.87 -10.38
C LEU A 111 3.24 23.32 -10.23
N TYR A 112 2.76 23.39 -8.98
CA TYR A 112 1.43 23.93 -8.68
C TYR A 112 1.42 24.64 -7.33
N ARG A 113 0.54 25.64 -7.23
CA ARG A 113 0.45 26.57 -6.10
C ARG A 113 -0.47 26.07 -5.00
N ASN A 114 -0.46 26.81 -3.91
CA ASN A 114 -1.39 26.65 -2.78
C ASN A 114 -2.85 26.45 -3.21
N GLY A 115 -3.53 25.52 -2.55
CA GLY A 115 -4.95 25.18 -2.80
C GLY A 115 -5.18 24.33 -4.05
N ALA A 116 -4.18 24.19 -4.94
CA ALA A 116 -4.30 23.28 -6.07
C ALA A 116 -4.03 21.84 -5.66
N SER A 117 -4.67 20.91 -6.35
CA SER A 117 -4.46 19.47 -6.18
C SER A 117 -4.24 18.81 -7.54
N ARG A 118 -3.45 17.75 -7.57
CA ARG A 118 -3.28 16.86 -8.72
C ARG A 118 -3.71 15.46 -8.34
N THR A 119 -4.05 14.65 -9.32
CA THR A 119 -4.43 13.25 -9.11
C THR A 119 -3.71 12.35 -10.09
N MET A 120 -3.42 11.12 -9.67
CA MET A 120 -2.85 10.10 -10.53
C MET A 120 -3.33 8.72 -10.10
N SER A 121 -3.55 7.81 -11.06
CA SER A 121 -3.88 6.41 -10.81
C SER A 121 -2.64 5.53 -10.91
N PHE A 122 -2.60 4.45 -10.10
CA PHE A 122 -1.45 3.56 -9.98
C PHE A 122 -1.85 2.12 -10.26
N GLU A 123 -1.37 1.57 -11.36
CA GLU A 123 -1.78 0.25 -11.86
C GLU A 123 -0.83 -0.89 -11.46
N THR A 124 0.44 -0.60 -11.23
CA THR A 124 1.46 -1.61 -11.02
C THR A 124 1.82 -1.73 -9.54
N PRO A 125 1.67 -2.92 -8.91
CA PRO A 125 2.02 -3.12 -7.50
C PRO A 125 3.51 -2.90 -7.21
N GLY A 126 3.76 -2.38 -6.02
CA GLY A 126 5.09 -2.15 -5.47
C GLY A 126 5.28 -0.73 -4.94
N PRO A 127 6.44 -0.43 -4.32
CA PRO A 127 6.75 0.88 -3.80
C PRO A 127 7.04 1.88 -4.93
N VAL A 128 6.47 3.08 -4.80
CA VAL A 128 6.69 4.23 -5.68
C VAL A 128 7.25 5.37 -4.84
N ARG A 129 8.51 5.74 -5.08
CA ARG A 129 9.16 6.85 -4.40
C ARG A 129 8.70 8.16 -5.02
N ILE A 130 8.25 9.08 -4.20
CA ILE A 130 7.66 10.38 -4.58
C ILE A 130 8.54 11.49 -4.02
N TYR A 131 8.85 12.49 -4.85
CA TYR A 131 9.77 13.56 -4.52
C TYR A 131 9.26 14.92 -4.99
N CYS A 132 9.80 15.99 -4.42
CA CYS A 132 9.63 17.35 -4.92
C CYS A 132 10.92 17.80 -5.64
N ASN A 133 10.76 18.42 -6.82
CA ASN A 133 11.92 18.85 -7.63
C ASN A 133 12.63 20.10 -7.11
N ILE A 134 12.04 20.83 -6.17
CA ILE A 134 12.55 22.10 -5.66
C ILE A 134 12.86 22.10 -4.14
N HIS A 135 12.48 21.04 -3.42
CA HIS A 135 12.74 20.89 -2.00
C HIS A 135 13.32 19.50 -1.74
N PRO A 136 14.65 19.38 -1.56
CA PRO A 136 15.33 18.08 -1.47
C PRO A 136 14.94 17.24 -0.26
N GLN A 137 14.36 17.83 0.78
CA GLN A 137 13.88 17.13 1.96
C GLN A 137 12.48 16.50 1.78
N MET A 138 11.78 16.82 0.68
CA MET A 138 10.42 16.33 0.46
C MET A 138 10.45 14.98 -0.25
N ALA A 139 10.28 13.92 0.53
CA ALA A 139 10.15 12.56 0.07
C ALA A 139 8.93 11.87 0.71
N ALA A 140 8.26 11.00 -0.05
CA ALA A 140 7.24 10.08 0.43
C ALA A 140 7.29 8.78 -0.37
N ILE A 141 6.63 7.75 0.15
CA ILE A 141 6.51 6.47 -0.51
C ILE A 141 5.03 6.09 -0.61
N LEU A 142 4.62 5.75 -1.81
CA LEU A 142 3.31 5.15 -2.05
C LEU A 142 3.50 3.65 -2.25
N VAL A 143 2.90 2.84 -1.39
CA VAL A 143 2.87 1.39 -1.55
C VAL A 143 1.61 1.02 -2.33
N VAL A 144 1.78 0.63 -3.58
CA VAL A 144 0.68 0.11 -4.41
C VAL A 144 0.54 -1.37 -4.13
N ILE A 145 -0.59 -1.80 -3.57
CA ILE A 145 -0.82 -3.18 -3.13
C ILE A 145 -1.73 -3.94 -4.09
N ASP A 146 -1.46 -5.23 -4.26
CA ASP A 146 -2.29 -6.18 -5.00
C ASP A 146 -3.27 -6.93 -4.06
N GLY A 147 -3.89 -6.19 -3.15
CA GLY A 147 -4.84 -6.67 -2.16
C GLY A 147 -5.79 -5.59 -1.69
N ALA A 148 -6.88 -5.99 -1.01
CA ALA A 148 -7.83 -5.07 -0.40
C ALA A 148 -7.78 -5.13 1.15
N ILE A 149 -7.33 -6.26 1.71
CA ILE A 149 -7.15 -6.46 3.14
C ILE A 149 -5.70 -6.10 3.46
N TRP A 150 -5.50 -5.04 4.23
CA TRP A 150 -4.18 -4.56 4.60
C TRP A 150 -4.20 -3.82 5.94
N ALA A 151 -3.03 -3.72 6.55
CA ALA A 151 -2.80 -2.94 7.75
C ALA A 151 -1.37 -2.37 7.76
N GLN A 152 -1.16 -1.32 8.52
CA GLN A 152 0.18 -0.80 8.82
C GLN A 152 0.53 -1.18 10.25
N ALA A 153 1.73 -1.73 10.46
CA ALA A 153 2.18 -2.16 11.76
C ALA A 153 2.33 -0.96 12.72
N GLY A 154 1.84 -1.13 13.92
CA GLY A 154 1.95 -0.15 14.99
C GLY A 154 3.38 0.04 15.49
N SER A 155 3.56 0.90 16.51
CA SER A 155 4.88 1.18 17.11
C SER A 155 5.55 -0.04 17.74
N ASP A 156 4.77 -1.06 18.06
CA ASP A 156 5.23 -2.36 18.58
C ASP A 156 5.55 -3.38 17.50
N GLY A 157 5.40 -3.01 16.21
CA GLY A 157 5.61 -3.88 15.06
C GLY A 157 4.44 -4.84 14.79
N THR A 158 3.28 -4.69 15.44
CA THR A 158 2.13 -5.58 15.24
C THR A 158 1.13 -5.01 14.23
N ALA A 159 0.52 -5.89 13.44
CA ALA A 159 -0.57 -5.59 12.52
C ALA A 159 -1.62 -6.71 12.56
N VAL A 160 -2.90 -6.38 12.36
CA VAL A 160 -3.99 -7.36 12.29
C VAL A 160 -4.69 -7.21 10.94
N LEU A 161 -4.76 -8.29 10.20
CA LEU A 161 -5.52 -8.42 8.96
C LEU A 161 -6.81 -9.16 9.29
N GLY A 162 -7.93 -8.43 9.36
CA GLY A 162 -9.26 -8.98 9.62
C GLY A 162 -9.96 -9.41 8.34
N ASP A 163 -11.06 -10.15 8.50
CA ASP A 163 -11.94 -10.59 7.40
C ASP A 163 -11.21 -11.38 6.30
N VAL A 164 -10.14 -12.10 6.64
CA VAL A 164 -9.39 -12.92 5.71
C VAL A 164 -10.16 -14.20 5.44
N PRO A 165 -10.44 -14.57 4.17
CA PRO A 165 -11.06 -15.85 3.84
C PRO A 165 -10.28 -17.02 4.44
N ALA A 166 -11.02 -18.03 4.96
CA ALA A 166 -10.39 -19.23 5.49
C ALA A 166 -9.64 -20.02 4.39
N GLY A 167 -8.54 -20.66 4.77
CA GLY A 167 -7.67 -21.41 3.88
C GLY A 167 -6.30 -20.74 3.67
N LYS A 168 -5.61 -21.09 2.58
CA LYS A 168 -4.28 -20.56 2.28
C LYS A 168 -4.35 -19.12 1.79
N ALA A 169 -3.73 -18.21 2.53
CA ALA A 169 -3.58 -16.80 2.17
C ALA A 169 -2.11 -16.47 1.90
N THR A 170 -1.82 -15.84 0.76
CA THR A 170 -0.51 -15.24 0.52
C THR A 170 -0.47 -13.86 1.17
N VAL A 171 0.50 -13.65 2.06
CA VAL A 171 0.73 -12.37 2.73
C VAL A 171 1.99 -11.75 2.19
N ARG A 172 1.93 -10.47 1.87
CA ARG A 172 3.08 -9.63 1.56
C ARG A 172 3.27 -8.57 2.63
N ALA A 173 4.51 -8.15 2.81
CA ALA A 173 4.85 -6.97 3.60
C ALA A 173 5.88 -6.12 2.87
N TRP A 174 5.86 -4.83 3.15
CA TRP A 174 6.86 -3.89 2.68
C TRP A 174 7.25 -2.93 3.82
N ASP A 175 8.55 -2.81 4.05
CA ASP A 175 9.15 -1.86 5.01
C ASP A 175 10.20 -1.02 4.27
N GLU A 176 10.27 0.28 4.58
CA GLU A 176 11.20 1.20 3.90
C GLU A 176 12.67 0.80 4.10
N ARG A 177 13.01 0.23 5.25
CA ARG A 177 14.37 -0.18 5.63
C ARG A 177 14.67 -1.62 5.24
N GLY A 178 13.70 -2.51 5.50
CA GLY A 178 13.88 -3.96 5.38
C GLY A 178 13.41 -4.57 4.07
N GLY A 179 12.83 -3.75 3.16
CA GLY A 179 12.39 -4.21 1.84
C GLY A 179 11.09 -5.03 1.88
N GLU A 180 11.03 -6.08 1.08
CA GLU A 180 9.81 -6.85 0.83
C GLU A 180 9.86 -8.24 1.45
N PHE A 181 8.69 -8.75 1.88
CA PHE A 181 8.46 -10.12 2.31
C PHE A 181 7.27 -10.71 1.55
N THR A 182 7.32 -12.02 1.31
CA THR A 182 6.19 -12.81 0.82
C THR A 182 6.16 -14.16 1.53
N GLY A 183 5.00 -14.53 2.09
CA GLY A 183 4.79 -15.80 2.77
C GLY A 183 3.36 -16.31 2.60
N VAL A 184 3.12 -17.56 3.02
CA VAL A 184 1.80 -18.19 2.97
C VAL A 184 1.39 -18.56 4.38
N VAL A 185 0.14 -18.27 4.74
CA VAL A 185 -0.47 -18.55 6.04
C VAL A 185 -1.74 -19.37 5.82
N ASP A 186 -1.97 -20.37 6.67
CA ASP A 186 -3.23 -21.14 6.69
C ASP A 186 -4.18 -20.49 7.71
N VAL A 187 -5.28 -19.93 7.23
CA VAL A 187 -6.23 -19.16 8.03
C VAL A 187 -7.38 -20.08 8.46
N PRO A 188 -7.55 -20.36 9.77
CA PRO A 188 -8.67 -21.19 10.23
C PRO A 188 -9.99 -20.46 10.07
N ALA A 189 -11.06 -21.21 9.77
CA ALA A 189 -12.41 -20.67 9.67
C ALA A 189 -12.86 -20.07 11.01
N GLY A 190 -13.15 -18.76 11.04
CA GLY A 190 -13.58 -18.02 12.22
C GLY A 190 -12.52 -17.91 13.33
N GLY A 191 -11.25 -18.25 13.04
CA GLY A 191 -10.15 -18.23 14.00
C GLY A 191 -9.05 -17.26 13.61
N ALA A 192 -7.94 -17.31 14.37
CA ALA A 192 -6.76 -16.47 14.15
C ALA A 192 -5.56 -17.31 13.75
N ALA A 193 -4.82 -16.84 12.76
CA ALA A 193 -3.48 -17.31 12.41
C ALA A 193 -2.43 -16.29 12.88
N SER A 194 -1.19 -16.74 13.08
CA SER A 194 -0.07 -15.86 13.44
C SER A 194 1.04 -15.97 12.40
N LEU A 195 1.66 -14.83 12.08
CA LEU A 195 2.78 -14.74 11.16
C LEU A 195 3.86 -13.83 11.77
N ALA A 196 5.07 -14.36 11.95
CA ALA A 196 6.23 -13.56 12.30
C ALA A 196 7.04 -13.25 11.04
N ILE A 197 7.40 -11.98 10.85
CA ILE A 197 8.20 -11.48 9.74
C ILE A 197 9.47 -10.86 10.31
N SER A 198 10.61 -11.27 9.78
CA SER A 198 11.90 -10.65 10.09
C SER A 198 12.51 -10.12 8.79
N LEU A 199 12.83 -8.83 8.77
CA LEU A 199 13.40 -8.13 7.62
C LEU A 199 14.80 -7.62 7.97
N ASP A 200 15.69 -7.56 7.00
CA ASP A 200 17.05 -7.04 7.19
C ASP A 200 17.15 -5.61 6.69
N GLY A 201 17.08 -4.65 7.61
CA GLY A 201 17.29 -3.23 7.36
C GLY A 201 18.72 -2.75 7.65
N SER A 202 19.67 -3.65 7.99
CA SER A 202 21.02 -3.26 8.44
C SER A 202 21.83 -2.51 7.38
N ALA A 203 21.52 -2.73 6.11
CA ALA A 203 22.14 -2.02 4.98
C ALA A 203 21.42 -0.73 4.60
N PHE A 204 20.28 -0.42 5.22
CA PHE A 204 19.52 0.79 4.89
C PHE A 204 20.33 2.04 5.19
N ARG A 205 20.36 2.95 4.23
CA ARG A 205 20.91 4.28 4.37
C ARG A 205 19.91 5.27 3.79
N ASP A 206 19.54 6.23 4.57
CA ASP A 206 18.75 7.37 4.08
C ASP A 206 19.66 8.23 3.20
N ALA A 207 19.75 7.84 1.93
CA ALA A 207 20.46 8.61 0.92
C ALA A 207 19.49 9.64 0.34
N GLY A 208 19.84 10.92 0.41
CA GLY A 208 19.07 11.97 -0.24
C GLY A 208 18.76 11.61 -1.70
N HIS A 209 17.70 12.18 -2.25
CA HIS A 209 17.30 11.90 -3.62
C HIS A 209 17.83 12.96 -4.60
N LYS A 210 17.93 12.58 -5.86
CA LYS A 210 18.23 13.48 -7.00
C LYS A 210 16.95 14.21 -7.43
N ASN A 211 17.13 15.35 -8.11
CA ASN A 211 16.03 16.04 -8.78
C ASN A 211 15.49 15.22 -9.98
N LYS A 212 14.40 15.66 -10.60
CA LYS A 212 13.76 14.93 -11.71
C LYS A 212 14.64 14.76 -12.96
N TYR A 213 15.74 15.46 -13.05
CA TYR A 213 16.74 15.34 -14.13
C TYR A 213 17.91 14.43 -13.75
N GLY A 214 17.87 13.78 -12.57
CA GLY A 214 18.94 12.91 -12.07
C GLY A 214 20.16 13.66 -11.55
N LYS A 215 20.05 14.97 -11.32
CA LYS A 215 21.13 15.83 -10.81
C LYS A 215 20.93 16.11 -9.32
N ASP A 216 22.02 16.53 -8.67
CA ASP A 216 21.96 17.04 -7.31
C ASP A 216 21.18 18.35 -7.27
N TYR A 217 20.59 18.66 -6.13
CA TYR A 217 19.96 19.94 -5.90
C TYR A 217 21.05 21.04 -5.75
N PRO A 218 20.77 22.25 -6.21
CA PRO A 218 21.67 23.37 -5.92
C PRO A 218 21.79 23.56 -4.40
N PRO A 219 22.93 24.06 -3.90
CA PRO A 219 23.05 24.47 -2.50
C PRO A 219 21.91 25.43 -2.14
N PRO A 220 21.45 25.47 -0.87
CA PRO A 220 20.55 26.52 -0.40
C PRO A 220 21.19 27.88 -0.69
N ASP A 221 20.36 28.87 -1.10
CA ASP A 221 20.82 30.27 -1.15
C ASP A 221 21.15 30.78 0.28
N ASP A 222 21.87 31.90 0.36
CA ASP A 222 22.31 32.46 1.64
C ASP A 222 21.16 32.78 2.61
N ASP A 223 19.93 32.92 2.11
CA ASP A 223 18.71 33.17 2.89
C ASP A 223 18.01 31.86 3.37
N GLY A 224 18.59 30.70 3.08
CA GLY A 224 18.00 29.40 3.42
C GLY A 224 16.68 29.10 2.68
N ASN A 225 16.36 29.89 1.68
CA ASN A 225 15.14 29.80 0.90
C ASN A 225 15.47 29.17 -0.47
N GLN A 226 15.06 27.94 -0.67
CA GLN A 226 14.97 27.34 -2.00
C GLN A 226 13.55 27.58 -2.51
N TYR A 227 13.32 28.70 -3.22
CA TYR A 227 12.10 29.09 -3.96
C TYR A 227 10.78 29.07 -3.23
#